data_adffd569d5908010c6563da758e72dcd
#
_entry.id   adffd569d5908010c6563da758e72dcd
#
_cell.length_a   1.000
_cell.length_b   1.000
_cell.length_c   1.000
_cell.angle_alpha   90.00
_cell.angle_beta   90.00
_cell.angle_gamma   90.00
#
_symmetry.space_group_name_H-M   'P 1'
#
loop_
_entity.id
_entity.type
_entity.pdbx_description
1 polymer ?
#
loop_
_entity_poly.entity_id
_entity_poly.type
_entity_poly.pdbx_seq_one_letter_code
_entity_poly.pdbx_strand_id
1 'polypeptide(L)'
;MRDCCKTNGFYLIDDITKEKAEEQEHIKKLDKPQRKDPLAREEVSCRNLINAKEKAEEQENIKKLDNLQRKNPLAREEVSCRNLINAKEKIKEQEYIKKMNKSQKKDTLAWEEVSCEHLIQDEWMNLRKSAYRFPDGNIFAPYYSYSRRDYVVVVASDCNGNYICVRQFRHGIKEVTTEFPAGGIDRRDAKEYDISCDISKEWAFLAVKRELLEETGYESDEWEHLLTIPSDATICDNYGYLYRAKNCRKVSGQNLDETEFVEVITLSFDQIEDLIREGKFQQAMHITAWLLAQRNK
;
A
#
# COMPACT_ATOMS: atom_id res chain seq x y z
N MET A 1 53.56 -3.39 31.26
CA MET A 1 52.38 -3.63 30.48
C MET A 1 51.16 -3.62 31.39
N ARG A 2 50.73 -2.48 31.79
CA ARG A 2 49.40 -2.14 32.38
C ARG A 2 49.28 -0.63 32.24
N ASP A 3 48.19 -0.19 31.69
CA ASP A 3 47.68 1.18 31.54
C ASP A 3 47.50 1.59 30.07
N CYS A 4 46.36 1.18 29.55
CA CYS A 4 45.73 1.88 28.42
C CYS A 4 44.25 1.40 28.25
N CYS A 5 43.37 1.85 29.14
CA CYS A 5 41.91 1.73 28.98
C CYS A 5 41.19 2.47 30.12
N LYS A 6 41.25 3.78 30.17
CA LYS A 6 40.34 4.60 30.99
C LYS A 6 40.43 6.06 30.54
N THR A 7 39.83 6.46 29.43
CA THR A 7 39.57 7.89 29.15
C THR A 7 38.58 8.15 28.01
N ASN A 8 37.79 7.21 27.51
CA ASN A 8 36.82 7.48 26.43
C ASN A 8 35.35 7.31 26.80
N GLY A 9 35.00 7.13 28.07
CA GLY A 9 33.62 6.90 28.49
C GLY A 9 32.87 8.16 28.99
N PHE A 10 33.57 9.20 29.38
CA PHE A 10 32.96 10.37 30.04
C PHE A 10 32.51 11.46 29.06
N TYR A 11 33.17 11.63 27.92
CA TYR A 11 32.77 12.64 26.91
C TYR A 11 31.52 12.29 26.13
N LEU A 12 31.18 11.02 25.98
CA LEU A 12 29.95 10.57 25.25
C LEU A 12 28.68 10.76 26.08
N ILE A 13 28.74 10.78 27.39
CA ILE A 13 27.58 10.91 28.27
C ILE A 13 27.10 12.37 28.37
N ASP A 14 28.04 13.31 28.37
CA ASP A 14 27.72 14.74 28.45
C ASP A 14 27.14 15.29 27.16
N ASP A 15 27.57 14.78 25.99
CA ASP A 15 26.99 15.15 24.69
C ASP A 15 25.57 14.59 24.52
N ILE A 16 25.31 13.34 24.92
CA ILE A 16 23.98 12.71 24.88
C ILE A 16 23.01 13.42 25.84
N THR A 17 23.48 13.89 26.99
CA THR A 17 22.63 14.63 27.94
C THR A 17 22.31 16.04 27.44
N LYS A 18 23.20 16.67 26.70
CA LYS A 18 22.98 17.98 26.10
C LYS A 18 22.01 17.92 24.93
N GLU A 19 22.18 16.94 24.04
CA GLU A 19 21.23 16.69 22.94
C GLU A 19 19.81 16.40 23.46
N LYS A 20 19.67 15.55 24.47
CA LYS A 20 18.37 15.27 25.09
C LYS A 20 17.76 16.51 25.78
N ALA A 21 18.56 17.41 26.33
CA ALA A 21 18.06 18.65 26.94
C ALA A 21 17.59 19.65 25.88
N GLU A 22 18.29 19.76 24.76
CA GLU A 22 17.89 20.61 23.62
C GLU A 22 16.63 20.06 22.91
N GLU A 23 16.53 18.74 22.79
CA GLU A 23 15.36 18.07 22.24
C GLU A 23 14.12 18.25 23.12
N GLN A 24 14.27 18.15 24.45
CA GLN A 24 13.18 18.45 25.40
C GLN A 24 12.76 19.92 25.39
N GLU A 25 13.69 20.86 25.17
CA GLU A 25 13.37 22.27 25.04
C GLU A 25 12.64 22.57 23.72
N HIS A 26 12.99 21.87 22.65
CA HIS A 26 12.28 21.94 21.36
C HIS A 26 10.86 21.40 21.49
N ILE A 27 10.67 20.25 22.15
CA ILE A 27 9.35 19.66 22.45
C ILE A 27 8.49 20.61 23.28
N LYS A 28 9.06 21.26 24.32
CA LYS A 28 8.35 22.28 25.12
C LYS A 28 7.94 23.52 24.34
N LYS A 29 8.63 23.86 23.24
CA LYS A 29 8.26 24.95 22.35
C LYS A 29 7.07 24.58 21.45
N LEU A 30 6.92 23.29 21.11
CA LEU A 30 5.78 22.76 20.34
C LEU A 30 4.49 22.68 21.17
N ASP A 31 4.59 22.58 22.49
CA ASP A 31 3.46 22.40 23.41
C ASP A 31 2.77 23.72 23.83
N LYS A 32 3.19 24.87 23.28
CA LYS A 32 2.44 26.12 23.48
C LYS A 32 1.16 26.07 22.65
N PRO A 33 -0.04 26.30 23.26
CA PRO A 33 -1.30 26.30 22.51
C PRO A 33 -1.20 27.33 21.37
N GLN A 34 -1.09 26.84 20.15
CA GLN A 34 -1.16 27.70 18.96
C GLN A 34 -2.53 28.37 18.95
N ARG A 35 -2.53 29.69 18.92
CA ARG A 35 -3.73 30.50 18.70
C ARG A 35 -4.41 29.95 17.45
N LYS A 36 -5.72 29.69 17.57
CA LYS A 36 -6.63 29.19 16.53
C LYS A 36 -6.25 29.72 15.16
N ASP A 37 -5.74 28.83 14.32
CA ASP A 37 -5.18 29.13 13.02
C ASP A 37 -6.26 29.78 12.11
N PRO A 38 -6.05 31.00 11.59
CA PRO A 38 -6.97 31.63 10.64
C PRO A 38 -7.15 30.81 9.36
N LEU A 39 -6.11 30.09 8.91
CA LEU A 39 -6.14 29.25 7.71
C LEU A 39 -7.13 28.09 7.81
N ALA A 40 -7.29 27.46 8.98
CA ALA A 40 -8.28 26.40 9.19
C ALA A 40 -9.72 26.90 9.05
N ARG A 41 -10.00 28.18 9.32
CA ARG A 41 -11.32 28.79 9.07
C ARG A 41 -11.56 29.09 7.59
N GLU A 42 -10.54 29.46 6.85
CA GLU A 42 -10.66 29.68 5.40
C GLU A 42 -10.87 28.38 4.63
N GLU A 43 -10.18 27.28 4.98
CA GLU A 43 -10.41 25.96 4.36
C GLU A 43 -11.83 25.43 4.58
N VAL A 44 -12.37 25.57 5.77
CA VAL A 44 -13.77 25.18 6.08
C VAL A 44 -14.75 26.08 5.31
N SER A 45 -14.45 27.36 5.16
CA SER A 45 -15.25 28.30 4.38
C SER A 45 -15.22 27.99 2.90
N CYS A 46 -14.05 27.66 2.33
CA CYS A 46 -13.90 27.28 0.93
C CYS A 46 -14.61 25.97 0.62
N ARG A 47 -14.52 24.94 1.48
CA ARG A 47 -15.27 23.67 1.32
C ARG A 47 -16.79 23.87 1.35
N ASN A 48 -17.27 24.75 2.24
CA ASN A 48 -18.71 25.07 2.30
C ASN A 48 -19.18 25.84 1.06
N LEU A 49 -18.35 26.69 0.48
CA LEU A 49 -18.64 27.41 -0.77
C LEU A 49 -18.62 26.50 -1.99
N ILE A 50 -17.71 25.52 -2.04
CA ILE A 50 -17.65 24.52 -3.12
C ILE A 50 -18.91 23.65 -3.06
N ASN A 51 -19.25 23.10 -1.89
CA ASN A 51 -20.46 22.30 -1.69
C ASN A 51 -21.77 23.09 -2.00
N ALA A 52 -21.80 24.39 -1.76
CA ALA A 52 -22.95 25.23 -2.11
C ALA A 52 -23.05 25.49 -3.62
N LYS A 53 -21.93 25.65 -4.33
CA LYS A 53 -21.89 25.77 -5.79
C LYS A 53 -22.31 24.48 -6.49
N GLU A 54 -21.79 23.33 -6.05
CA GLU A 54 -22.16 22.02 -6.59
C GLU A 54 -23.67 21.74 -6.43
N LYS A 55 -24.25 22.05 -5.27
CA LYS A 55 -25.70 21.94 -5.04
C LYS A 55 -26.52 22.86 -5.95
N ALA A 56 -26.02 24.05 -6.23
CA ALA A 56 -26.72 25.00 -7.12
C ALA A 56 -26.68 24.54 -8.58
N GLU A 57 -25.53 24.01 -9.05
CA GLU A 57 -25.42 23.41 -10.38
C GLU A 57 -26.28 22.15 -10.54
N GLU A 58 -26.34 21.32 -9.52
CA GLU A 58 -27.21 20.12 -9.51
C GLU A 58 -28.69 20.49 -9.63
N GLN A 59 -29.13 21.53 -8.91
CA GLN A 59 -30.53 22.03 -9.01
C GLN A 59 -30.84 22.64 -10.39
N GLU A 60 -29.88 23.29 -11.02
CA GLU A 60 -30.05 23.84 -12.36
C GLU A 60 -30.11 22.74 -13.41
N ASN A 61 -29.30 21.70 -13.27
CA ASN A 61 -29.34 20.52 -14.14
C ASN A 61 -30.64 19.73 -14.01
N ILE A 62 -31.18 19.59 -12.79
CA ILE A 62 -32.49 18.97 -12.56
C ILE A 62 -33.60 19.77 -13.27
N LYS A 63 -33.58 21.11 -13.20
CA LYS A 63 -34.56 21.97 -13.90
C LYS A 63 -34.45 21.87 -15.42
N LYS A 64 -33.24 21.72 -15.97
CA LYS A 64 -33.01 21.50 -17.41
C LYS A 64 -33.55 20.11 -17.87
N LEU A 65 -33.35 19.07 -17.03
CA LEU A 65 -33.90 17.74 -17.30
C LEU A 65 -35.42 17.71 -17.27
N ASP A 66 -36.06 18.36 -16.29
CA ASP A 66 -37.53 18.46 -16.20
C ASP A 66 -38.13 19.14 -17.43
N ASN A 67 -37.46 20.16 -17.98
CA ASN A 67 -37.88 20.82 -19.19
C ASN A 67 -37.74 19.97 -20.45
N LEU A 68 -36.67 19.15 -20.53
CA LEU A 68 -36.47 18.18 -21.63
C LEU A 68 -37.50 17.02 -21.59
N GLN A 69 -37.83 16.56 -20.39
CA GLN A 69 -38.83 15.50 -20.17
C GLN A 69 -40.25 15.92 -20.55
N ARG A 70 -40.59 17.19 -20.49
CA ARG A 70 -41.89 17.72 -20.91
C ARG A 70 -42.04 17.73 -22.44
N LYS A 71 -40.95 17.65 -23.21
CA LYS A 71 -40.95 17.79 -24.66
C LYS A 71 -40.90 16.45 -25.44
N ASN A 72 -40.53 15.33 -24.77
CA ASN A 72 -40.45 14.03 -25.45
C ASN A 72 -40.86 12.85 -24.54
N PRO A 73 -42.07 12.25 -24.76
CA PRO A 73 -42.59 11.18 -23.91
C PRO A 73 -41.81 9.87 -23.94
N LEU A 74 -41.15 9.53 -25.07
CA LEU A 74 -40.35 8.30 -25.19
C LEU A 74 -39.00 8.37 -24.48
N ALA A 75 -38.44 9.56 -24.30
CA ALA A 75 -37.22 9.76 -23.49
C ALA A 75 -37.48 9.65 -21.99
N ARG A 76 -38.72 9.58 -21.51
CA ARG A 76 -39.07 9.49 -20.09
C ARG A 76 -38.70 8.17 -19.46
N GLU A 77 -38.84 7.05 -20.15
CA GLU A 77 -38.57 5.73 -19.56
C GLU A 77 -37.06 5.46 -19.44
N GLU A 78 -36.25 5.75 -20.44
CA GLU A 78 -34.79 5.56 -20.39
C GLU A 78 -34.10 6.51 -19.39
N VAL A 79 -34.52 7.77 -19.34
CA VAL A 79 -33.99 8.75 -18.38
C VAL A 79 -34.45 8.41 -16.96
N SER A 80 -35.65 7.87 -16.77
CA SER A 80 -36.15 7.40 -15.46
C SER A 80 -35.33 6.22 -14.94
N CYS A 81 -34.97 5.26 -15.76
CA CYS A 81 -34.14 4.11 -15.40
C CYS A 81 -32.71 4.53 -15.04
N ARG A 82 -32.08 5.38 -15.85
CA ARG A 82 -30.72 5.90 -15.54
C ARG A 82 -30.69 6.74 -14.26
N ASN A 83 -31.70 7.59 -14.04
CA ASN A 83 -31.78 8.38 -12.82
C ASN A 83 -32.02 7.55 -11.56
N LEU A 84 -32.78 6.44 -11.68
CA LEU A 84 -32.98 5.46 -10.61
C LEU A 84 -31.69 4.67 -10.30
N ILE A 85 -30.89 4.33 -11.31
CA ILE A 85 -29.61 3.66 -11.14
C ILE A 85 -28.63 4.62 -10.45
N ASN A 86 -28.47 5.82 -10.98
CA ASN A 86 -27.58 6.85 -10.39
C ASN A 86 -27.99 7.24 -8.97
N ALA A 87 -29.31 7.32 -8.66
CA ALA A 87 -29.80 7.58 -7.31
C ALA A 87 -29.49 6.42 -6.34
N LYS A 88 -29.62 5.16 -6.81
CA LYS A 88 -29.27 3.97 -6.01
C LYS A 88 -27.76 3.87 -5.74
N GLU A 89 -26.94 4.25 -6.70
CA GLU A 89 -25.47 4.30 -6.53
C GLU A 89 -25.06 5.41 -5.58
N LYS A 90 -25.61 6.62 -5.70
CA LYS A 90 -25.38 7.72 -4.74
C LYS A 90 -25.85 7.37 -3.31
N ILE A 91 -26.96 6.65 -3.16
CA ILE A 91 -27.41 6.18 -1.85
C ILE A 91 -26.44 5.15 -1.28
N LYS A 92 -25.95 4.20 -2.07
CA LYS A 92 -24.95 3.22 -1.65
C LYS A 92 -23.63 3.89 -1.25
N GLU A 93 -23.20 4.87 -2.02
CA GLU A 93 -22.00 5.67 -1.73
C GLU A 93 -22.16 6.49 -0.45
N GLN A 94 -23.30 7.14 -0.24
CA GLN A 94 -23.60 7.85 1.01
C GLN A 94 -23.72 6.92 2.22
N GLU A 95 -24.26 5.72 2.04
CA GLU A 95 -24.30 4.69 3.09
C GLU A 95 -22.90 4.14 3.40
N TYR A 96 -22.06 3.97 2.37
CA TYR A 96 -20.66 3.58 2.51
C TYR A 96 -19.86 4.67 3.24
N ILE A 97 -20.00 5.93 2.84
CA ILE A 97 -19.38 7.09 3.50
C ILE A 97 -19.88 7.22 4.95
N LYS A 98 -21.21 7.03 5.20
CA LYS A 98 -21.75 7.00 6.55
C LYS A 98 -21.24 5.82 7.39
N LYS A 99 -21.03 4.64 6.79
CA LYS A 99 -20.41 3.50 7.47
C LYS A 99 -18.93 3.78 7.76
N MET A 100 -18.19 4.36 6.83
CA MET A 100 -16.81 4.81 7.01
C MET A 100 -16.71 5.86 8.12
N ASN A 101 -17.56 6.89 8.10
CA ASN A 101 -17.59 7.93 9.13
C ASN A 101 -18.10 7.42 10.49
N LYS A 102 -18.94 6.40 10.54
CA LYS A 102 -19.42 5.76 11.77
C LYS A 102 -18.40 4.80 12.38
N SER A 103 -17.48 4.29 11.57
CA SER A 103 -16.31 3.49 11.95
C SER A 103 -15.21 4.33 12.60
N GLN A 104 -15.22 5.66 12.47
CA GLN A 104 -14.27 6.57 13.10
C GLN A 104 -14.67 6.97 14.54
N LYS A 105 -15.07 6.02 15.38
CA LYS A 105 -14.68 6.13 16.78
C LYS A 105 -13.15 6.02 16.73
N LYS A 106 -12.44 7.13 16.95
CA LYS A 106 -10.97 7.15 17.04
C LYS A 106 -10.60 5.99 17.97
N ASP A 107 -9.89 4.99 17.45
CA ASP A 107 -9.48 3.86 18.27
C ASP A 107 -8.70 4.42 19.45
N THR A 108 -9.02 3.97 20.65
CA THR A 108 -8.38 4.48 21.87
C THR A 108 -6.88 4.18 21.92
N LEU A 109 -6.38 3.29 21.05
CA LEU A 109 -4.98 2.95 20.89
C LEU A 109 -4.28 3.71 19.74
N ALA A 110 -5.04 4.50 18.96
CA ALA A 110 -4.46 5.23 17.83
C ALA A 110 -3.57 6.39 18.31
N TRP A 111 -2.37 6.45 17.74
CA TRP A 111 -1.44 7.56 17.94
C TRP A 111 -1.72 8.68 16.95
N GLU A 112 -1.34 9.89 17.28
CA GLU A 112 -1.44 11.07 16.42
C GLU A 112 -0.06 11.52 16.00
N GLU A 113 0.19 11.62 14.68
CA GLU A 113 1.44 12.20 14.20
C GLU A 113 1.45 13.71 14.47
N VAL A 114 2.43 14.16 15.25
CA VAL A 114 2.59 15.57 15.66
C VAL A 114 3.49 16.33 14.70
N SER A 115 4.54 15.65 14.21
CA SER A 115 5.47 16.19 13.23
C SER A 115 6.08 15.07 12.41
N CYS A 116 6.49 15.39 11.18
CA CYS A 116 7.15 14.49 10.25
C CYS A 116 8.27 15.25 9.52
N GLU A 117 9.46 14.68 9.51
CA GLU A 117 10.63 15.14 8.76
C GLU A 117 11.00 14.06 7.75
N HIS A 118 11.13 14.44 6.46
CA HIS A 118 11.61 13.54 5.41
C HIS A 118 13.14 13.59 5.36
N LEU A 119 13.78 12.48 5.76
CA LEU A 119 15.24 12.37 5.77
C LEU A 119 15.83 12.00 4.42
N ILE A 120 15.11 11.12 3.68
CA ILE A 120 15.41 10.71 2.32
C ILE A 120 14.08 10.68 1.58
N GLN A 121 14.02 11.28 0.40
CA GLN A 121 12.84 11.24 -0.46
C GLN A 121 13.27 11.21 -1.92
N ASP A 122 13.17 10.02 -2.51
CA ASP A 122 13.46 9.78 -3.92
C ASP A 122 12.40 8.85 -4.54
N GLU A 123 12.63 8.37 -5.75
CA GLU A 123 11.70 7.48 -6.44
C GLU A 123 11.60 6.07 -5.83
N TRP A 124 12.60 5.67 -5.02
CA TRP A 124 12.72 4.33 -4.44
C TRP A 124 12.24 4.26 -3.00
N MET A 125 12.44 5.33 -2.24
CA MET A 125 12.23 5.34 -0.80
C MET A 125 11.84 6.74 -0.30
N ASN A 126 10.97 6.76 0.70
CA ASN A 126 10.71 7.93 1.52
C ASN A 126 10.93 7.56 3.00
N LEU A 127 12.10 7.90 3.54
CA LEU A 127 12.44 7.68 4.95
C LEU A 127 12.03 8.90 5.78
N ARG A 128 11.23 8.66 6.81
CA ARG A 128 10.68 9.69 7.68
C ARG A 128 11.15 9.52 9.12
N LYS A 129 11.31 10.65 9.79
CA LYS A 129 11.50 10.78 11.24
C LYS A 129 10.32 11.54 11.79
N SER A 130 9.48 10.91 12.61
CA SER A 130 8.22 11.46 13.09
C SER A 130 8.20 11.54 14.62
N ALA A 131 7.37 12.44 15.14
CA ALA A 131 6.95 12.45 16.53
C ALA A 131 5.47 12.10 16.64
N TYR A 132 5.12 11.27 17.61
CA TYR A 132 3.76 10.81 17.83
C TYR A 132 3.25 11.16 19.22
N ARG A 133 2.00 11.54 19.32
CA ARG A 133 1.27 11.67 20.59
C ARG A 133 0.56 10.36 20.90
N PHE A 134 0.85 9.79 22.06
CA PHE A 134 0.19 8.60 22.58
C PHE A 134 -1.25 8.88 23.02
N PRO A 135 -2.06 7.84 23.24
CA PRO A 135 -3.41 7.99 23.79
C PRO A 135 -3.48 8.66 25.17
N ASP A 136 -2.43 8.52 25.97
CA ASP A 136 -2.28 9.15 27.29
C ASP A 136 -1.80 10.62 27.24
N GLY A 137 -1.53 11.16 26.05
CA GLY A 137 -1.09 12.52 25.79
C GLY A 137 0.43 12.72 25.77
N ASN A 138 1.23 11.74 26.16
CA ASN A 138 2.69 11.82 26.09
C ASN A 138 3.17 11.82 24.64
N ILE A 139 4.29 12.49 24.37
CA ILE A 139 4.92 12.53 23.05
C ILE A 139 6.13 11.59 23.04
N PHE A 140 6.21 10.77 22.00
CA PHE A 140 7.35 9.92 21.69
C PHE A 140 8.02 10.37 20.39
N ALA A 141 9.32 10.57 20.45
CA ALA A 141 10.17 10.87 19.30
C ALA A 141 11.61 10.41 19.61
N PRO A 142 12.41 10.08 18.59
CA PRO A 142 12.01 9.92 17.18
C PRO A 142 11.40 8.55 16.90
N TYR A 143 10.46 8.48 15.96
CA TYR A 143 9.97 7.26 15.36
C TYR A 143 10.34 7.24 13.88
N TYR A 144 10.97 6.17 13.40
CA TYR A 144 11.40 6.06 12.01
C TYR A 144 10.47 5.14 11.24
N SER A 145 10.01 5.60 10.09
CA SER A 145 9.23 4.81 9.15
C SER A 145 9.64 5.12 7.71
N TYR A 146 9.34 4.20 6.79
CA TYR A 146 9.63 4.42 5.39
C TYR A 146 8.49 3.95 4.49
N SER A 147 8.38 4.60 3.32
CA SER A 147 7.51 4.17 2.22
C SER A 147 8.34 3.56 1.10
N ARG A 148 7.80 2.53 0.47
CA ARG A 148 8.26 1.94 -0.77
C ARG A 148 7.07 1.71 -1.69
N ARG A 149 7.31 1.27 -2.92
CA ARG A 149 6.24 0.85 -3.83
C ARG A 149 5.52 -0.38 -3.28
N ASP A 150 4.21 -0.43 -3.48
CA ASP A 150 3.44 -1.67 -3.34
C ASP A 150 3.94 -2.70 -4.34
N TYR A 151 3.73 -3.98 -4.05
CA TYR A 151 4.22 -5.06 -4.89
C TYR A 151 3.30 -6.27 -4.89
N VAL A 152 3.53 -7.15 -5.84
CA VAL A 152 2.78 -8.39 -6.01
C VAL A 152 3.67 -9.60 -5.79
N VAL A 153 3.08 -10.71 -5.34
CA VAL A 153 3.70 -12.05 -5.25
C VAL A 153 2.73 -13.07 -5.83
N VAL A 154 3.20 -14.01 -6.64
CA VAL A 154 2.36 -15.06 -7.21
C VAL A 154 2.88 -16.46 -6.93
N VAL A 155 2.07 -17.27 -6.25
CA VAL A 155 2.27 -18.73 -6.18
C VAL A 155 1.74 -19.34 -7.48
N ALA A 156 2.62 -19.51 -8.45
CA ALA A 156 2.30 -20.01 -9.78
C ALA A 156 2.59 -21.51 -9.88
N SER A 157 1.68 -22.29 -10.48
CA SER A 157 1.86 -23.73 -10.71
C SER A 157 1.53 -24.13 -12.15
N ASP A 158 2.30 -25.07 -12.71
CA ASP A 158 2.04 -25.66 -14.02
C ASP A 158 0.89 -26.68 -13.98
N CYS A 159 0.56 -27.25 -15.15
CA CYS A 159 -0.47 -28.29 -15.26
C CYS A 159 -0.09 -29.63 -14.62
N ASN A 160 1.19 -29.85 -14.29
CA ASN A 160 1.69 -31.05 -13.61
C ASN A 160 1.70 -30.87 -12.08
N GLY A 161 1.33 -29.69 -11.57
CA GLY A 161 1.33 -29.36 -10.15
C GLY A 161 2.70 -28.95 -9.60
N ASN A 162 3.71 -28.72 -10.45
CA ASN A 162 4.96 -28.12 -10.03
C ASN A 162 4.83 -26.60 -9.94
N TYR A 163 5.59 -26.00 -9.05
CA TYR A 163 5.57 -24.58 -8.79
C TYR A 163 6.71 -23.89 -9.53
N ILE A 164 6.38 -22.77 -10.15
CA ILE A 164 7.32 -21.91 -10.86
C ILE A 164 7.94 -20.98 -9.82
N CYS A 165 9.25 -21.11 -9.62
CA CYS A 165 10.02 -20.32 -8.68
C CYS A 165 11.15 -19.60 -9.41
N VAL A 166 11.69 -18.59 -8.74
CA VAL A 166 12.85 -17.84 -9.22
C VAL A 166 13.95 -17.84 -8.17
N ARG A 167 15.20 -17.73 -8.65
CA ARG A 167 16.37 -17.53 -7.80
C ARG A 167 16.99 -16.19 -8.15
N GLN A 168 17.21 -15.35 -7.14
CA GLN A 168 17.80 -14.03 -7.33
C GLN A 168 18.58 -13.57 -6.10
N PHE A 169 19.49 -12.62 -6.30
CA PHE A 169 20.28 -12.04 -5.22
C PHE A 169 19.48 -10.97 -4.47
N ARG A 170 19.39 -11.09 -3.15
CA ARG A 170 18.74 -10.11 -2.29
C ARG A 170 19.78 -9.28 -1.52
N HIS A 171 19.89 -8.02 -1.88
CA HIS A 171 20.91 -7.08 -1.38
C HIS A 171 20.86 -6.90 0.15
N GLY A 172 19.67 -6.94 0.76
CA GLY A 172 19.48 -6.74 2.19
C GLY A 172 20.20 -7.80 3.04
N ILE A 173 20.05 -9.06 2.64
CA ILE A 173 20.66 -10.22 3.33
C ILE A 173 21.95 -10.70 2.64
N LYS A 174 22.27 -10.17 1.44
CA LYS A 174 23.45 -10.50 0.63
C LYS A 174 23.54 -11.98 0.25
N GLU A 175 22.40 -12.60 -0.02
CA GLU A 175 22.29 -14.01 -0.39
C GLU A 175 21.46 -14.20 -1.65
N VAL A 176 21.69 -15.32 -2.36
CA VAL A 176 20.78 -15.80 -3.41
C VAL A 176 19.67 -16.59 -2.75
N THR A 177 18.44 -16.13 -2.93
CA THR A 177 17.25 -16.77 -2.36
C THR A 177 16.45 -17.49 -3.42
N THR A 178 15.67 -18.50 -3.01
CA THR A 178 14.61 -19.10 -3.82
C THR A 178 13.27 -18.51 -3.40
N GLU A 179 12.48 -18.07 -4.37
CA GLU A 179 11.28 -17.28 -4.15
C GLU A 179 10.21 -17.58 -5.20
N PHE A 180 9.00 -17.09 -4.99
CA PHE A 180 8.00 -17.00 -6.05
C PHE A 180 8.24 -15.75 -6.92
N PRO A 181 7.74 -15.70 -8.17
CA PRO A 181 7.77 -14.48 -8.98
C PRO A 181 7.07 -13.33 -8.27
N ALA A 182 7.69 -12.14 -8.32
CA ALA A 182 7.23 -10.98 -7.58
C ALA A 182 7.84 -9.68 -8.09
N GLY A 183 7.08 -8.60 -8.11
CA GLY A 183 7.63 -7.30 -8.51
C GLY A 183 6.78 -6.12 -8.10
N GLY A 184 7.28 -4.93 -8.38
CA GLY A 184 6.63 -3.68 -8.00
C GLY A 184 5.39 -3.37 -8.85
N ILE A 185 4.37 -2.75 -8.21
CA ILE A 185 3.25 -2.16 -8.96
C ILE A 185 3.74 -0.85 -9.56
N ASP A 186 3.65 -0.72 -10.88
CA ASP A 186 4.17 0.41 -11.63
C ASP A 186 3.03 1.27 -12.21
N ARG A 187 3.33 2.53 -12.50
CA ARG A 187 2.41 3.40 -13.26
C ARG A 187 2.12 2.88 -14.67
N ARG A 188 2.97 2.00 -15.21
CA ARG A 188 2.73 1.29 -16.48
C ARG A 188 1.47 0.44 -16.39
N ASP A 189 1.22 -0.15 -15.23
CA ASP A 189 0.06 -1.01 -14.97
C ASP A 189 -1.26 -0.21 -14.96
N ALA A 190 -1.18 1.13 -14.84
CA ALA A 190 -2.31 2.05 -14.75
C ALA A 190 -2.88 2.53 -16.10
N LYS A 191 -2.20 2.29 -17.22
CA LYS A 191 -2.50 2.98 -18.51
C LYS A 191 -3.75 2.47 -19.25
N GLU A 192 -4.32 1.34 -18.86
CA GLU A 192 -5.41 0.71 -19.58
C GLU A 192 -6.83 0.90 -19.01
N TYR A 193 -7.00 1.55 -17.84
CA TYR A 193 -8.30 1.57 -17.15
C TYR A 193 -8.78 2.94 -16.70
N ASP A 194 -10.10 3.10 -16.76
CA ASP A 194 -10.85 4.28 -16.33
C ASP A 194 -10.92 4.36 -14.78
N ILE A 195 -10.76 5.58 -14.26
CA ILE A 195 -10.46 5.93 -12.84
C ILE A 195 -11.63 5.67 -11.86
N SER A 196 -12.58 4.80 -12.15
CA SER A 196 -13.84 4.68 -11.37
C SER A 196 -13.95 3.54 -10.35
N CYS A 197 -12.95 2.64 -10.24
CA CYS A 197 -12.97 1.49 -9.31
C CYS A 197 -11.85 1.54 -8.27
N ASP A 198 -11.79 0.54 -7.40
CA ASP A 198 -10.71 0.34 -6.43
C ASP A 198 -9.37 0.07 -7.16
N ILE A 199 -8.77 1.16 -7.60
CA ILE A 199 -7.64 1.29 -8.53
C ILE A 199 -6.47 0.38 -8.10
N SER A 200 -6.27 0.20 -6.80
CA SER A 200 -5.15 -0.56 -6.25
C SER A 200 -5.20 -2.05 -6.59
N LYS A 201 -6.39 -2.65 -6.60
CA LYS A 201 -6.55 -4.09 -6.87
C LYS A 201 -6.42 -4.44 -8.34
N GLU A 202 -6.93 -3.58 -9.21
CA GLU A 202 -6.82 -3.78 -10.67
C GLU A 202 -5.38 -3.63 -11.13
N TRP A 203 -4.67 -2.63 -10.64
CA TRP A 203 -3.25 -2.43 -10.94
C TRP A 203 -2.38 -3.58 -10.40
N ALA A 204 -2.68 -4.05 -9.20
CA ALA A 204 -2.00 -5.21 -8.64
C ALA A 204 -2.23 -6.48 -9.48
N PHE A 205 -3.44 -6.67 -10.04
CA PHE A 205 -3.73 -7.80 -10.91
C PHE A 205 -3.00 -7.70 -12.25
N LEU A 206 -2.91 -6.51 -12.85
CA LEU A 206 -2.13 -6.29 -14.07
C LEU A 206 -0.64 -6.48 -13.81
N ALA A 207 -0.14 -5.92 -12.70
CA ALA A 207 1.25 -6.08 -12.29
C ALA A 207 1.62 -7.54 -12.09
N VAL A 208 0.81 -8.35 -11.40
CA VAL A 208 1.14 -9.76 -11.15
C VAL A 208 1.18 -10.59 -12.42
N LYS A 209 0.32 -10.31 -13.40
CA LYS A 209 0.36 -10.96 -14.72
C LYS A 209 1.62 -10.59 -15.50
N ARG A 210 1.97 -9.31 -15.49
CA ARG A 210 3.17 -8.77 -16.12
C ARG A 210 4.43 -9.39 -15.52
N GLU A 211 4.58 -9.37 -14.19
CA GLU A 211 5.75 -9.92 -13.49
C GLU A 211 5.92 -11.42 -13.74
N LEU A 212 4.83 -12.20 -13.68
CA LEU A 212 4.90 -13.63 -13.99
C LEU A 212 5.44 -13.86 -15.41
N LEU A 213 4.97 -13.08 -16.39
CA LEU A 213 5.40 -13.21 -17.77
C LEU A 213 6.85 -12.72 -17.97
N GLU A 214 7.21 -11.55 -17.44
CA GLU A 214 8.52 -10.93 -17.60
C GLU A 214 9.62 -11.76 -16.93
N GLU A 215 9.43 -12.14 -15.66
CA GLU A 215 10.41 -12.90 -14.91
C GLU A 215 10.54 -14.36 -15.36
N THR A 216 9.47 -14.98 -15.85
CA THR A 216 9.46 -16.43 -16.04
C THR A 216 9.09 -16.89 -17.45
N GLY A 217 8.44 -16.07 -18.24
CA GLY A 217 7.87 -16.44 -19.53
C GLY A 217 6.59 -17.29 -19.41
N TYR A 218 5.98 -17.38 -18.24
CA TYR A 218 4.74 -18.12 -18.02
C TYR A 218 3.54 -17.18 -17.95
N GLU A 219 2.37 -17.70 -18.35
CA GLU A 219 1.06 -17.05 -18.20
C GLU A 219 0.03 -18.03 -17.67
N SER A 220 -1.10 -17.51 -17.16
CA SER A 220 -2.24 -18.28 -16.70
C SER A 220 -3.56 -17.56 -17.02
N ASP A 221 -4.64 -18.33 -17.15
CA ASP A 221 -6.01 -17.84 -17.20
C ASP A 221 -6.75 -18.06 -15.85
N GLU A 222 -6.13 -18.77 -14.89
CA GLU A 222 -6.72 -19.14 -13.61
C GLU A 222 -6.03 -18.42 -12.45
N TRP A 223 -6.66 -17.36 -11.96
CA TRP A 223 -6.11 -16.49 -10.93
C TRP A 223 -7.00 -16.42 -9.70
N GLU A 224 -6.37 -16.31 -8.54
CA GLU A 224 -7.02 -16.07 -7.26
C GLU A 224 -6.23 -15.04 -6.46
N HIS A 225 -6.91 -13.98 -5.99
CA HIS A 225 -6.34 -13.08 -4.99
C HIS A 225 -6.43 -13.75 -3.61
N LEU A 226 -5.30 -13.92 -2.94
CA LEU A 226 -5.20 -14.59 -1.65
C LEU A 226 -5.36 -13.63 -0.48
N LEU A 227 -4.59 -12.52 -0.51
CA LEU A 227 -4.56 -11.54 0.57
C LEU A 227 -3.86 -10.25 0.10
N THR A 228 -4.27 -9.11 0.67
CA THR A 228 -3.50 -7.87 0.66
C THR A 228 -3.11 -7.54 2.10
N ILE A 229 -1.82 -7.35 2.36
CA ILE A 229 -1.28 -7.19 3.70
C ILE A 229 -0.08 -6.26 3.70
N PRO A 230 0.14 -5.41 4.74
CA PRO A 230 1.36 -4.63 4.88
C PRO A 230 2.59 -5.51 4.92
N SER A 231 3.69 -5.07 4.30
CA SER A 231 4.96 -5.82 4.28
C SER A 231 5.59 -5.90 5.68
N ASP A 232 5.64 -4.79 6.36
CA ASP A 232 6.04 -4.65 7.76
C ASP A 232 5.26 -3.50 8.37
N ALA A 233 4.12 -3.83 8.99
CA ALA A 233 3.21 -2.85 9.57
C ALA A 233 3.83 -2.00 10.70
N THR A 234 5.02 -2.38 11.20
CA THR A 234 5.71 -1.65 12.25
C THR A 234 6.37 -0.39 11.71
N ILE A 235 7.01 -0.46 10.56
CA ILE A 235 7.88 0.61 10.06
C ILE A 235 7.66 1.00 8.61
N CYS A 236 6.86 0.24 7.83
CA CYS A 236 6.56 0.62 6.45
C CYS A 236 5.06 0.61 6.14
N ASP A 237 4.68 1.40 5.15
CA ASP A 237 3.30 1.64 4.75
C ASP A 237 2.94 1.01 3.41
N ASN A 238 3.85 0.27 2.78
CA ASN A 238 3.57 -0.43 1.53
C ASN A 238 2.91 -1.79 1.75
N TYR A 239 2.11 -2.19 0.77
CA TYR A 239 1.36 -3.44 0.78
C TYR A 239 1.90 -4.45 -0.22
N GLY A 240 1.85 -5.73 0.16
CA GLY A 240 2.01 -6.87 -0.72
C GLY A 240 0.66 -7.44 -1.11
N TYR A 241 0.43 -7.62 -2.41
CA TYR A 241 -0.75 -8.24 -2.98
C TYR A 241 -0.41 -9.68 -3.38
N LEU A 242 -0.97 -10.64 -2.67
CA LEU A 242 -0.64 -12.05 -2.82
C LEU A 242 -1.65 -12.75 -3.71
N TYR A 243 -1.16 -13.46 -4.72
CA TYR A 243 -1.97 -14.17 -5.69
C TYR A 243 -1.57 -15.63 -5.83
N ARG A 244 -2.50 -16.44 -6.37
CA ARG A 244 -2.25 -17.78 -6.87
C ARG A 244 -2.61 -17.82 -8.34
N ALA A 245 -1.76 -18.46 -9.16
CA ALA A 245 -2.00 -18.79 -10.55
C ALA A 245 -1.89 -20.29 -10.76
N LYS A 246 -2.85 -20.90 -11.46
CA LYS A 246 -2.87 -22.33 -11.76
C LYS A 246 -2.77 -22.58 -13.25
N ASN A 247 -2.40 -23.81 -13.62
CA ASN A 247 -2.31 -24.25 -15.00
C ASN A 247 -1.48 -23.30 -15.88
N CYS A 248 -0.39 -22.77 -15.30
CA CYS A 248 0.52 -21.87 -15.98
C CYS A 248 1.20 -22.60 -17.15
N ARG A 249 1.29 -21.94 -18.28
CA ARG A 249 1.96 -22.42 -19.48
C ARG A 249 3.09 -21.49 -19.90
N LYS A 250 4.21 -22.04 -20.32
CA LYS A 250 5.34 -21.25 -20.85
C LYS A 250 5.02 -20.79 -22.28
N VAL A 251 5.02 -19.50 -22.50
CA VAL A 251 4.66 -18.87 -23.76
C VAL A 251 5.78 -18.07 -24.41
N SER A 252 6.80 -17.67 -23.60
CA SER A 252 7.93 -16.87 -24.06
C SER A 252 9.21 -17.20 -23.29
N GLY A 253 10.29 -16.51 -23.64
CA GLY A 253 11.47 -16.36 -22.79
C GLY A 253 11.22 -15.30 -21.72
N GLN A 254 12.20 -15.12 -20.83
CA GLN A 254 12.24 -14.02 -19.88
C GLN A 254 12.43 -12.67 -20.61
N ASN A 255 11.86 -11.60 -20.05
CA ASN A 255 12.05 -10.22 -20.50
C ASN A 255 12.42 -9.36 -19.28
N LEU A 256 13.66 -9.53 -18.80
CA LEU A 256 14.16 -8.90 -17.59
C LEU A 256 14.65 -7.48 -17.84
N ASP A 257 14.54 -6.62 -16.85
CA ASP A 257 15.17 -5.31 -16.86
C ASP A 257 16.72 -5.45 -16.78
N GLU A 258 17.47 -4.44 -17.20
CA GLU A 258 18.95 -4.48 -17.27
C GLU A 258 19.63 -4.79 -15.91
N THR A 259 18.96 -4.54 -14.82
CA THR A 259 19.45 -4.76 -13.44
C THR A 259 18.96 -6.06 -12.83
N GLU A 260 18.17 -6.85 -13.55
CA GLU A 260 17.58 -8.08 -13.06
C GLU A 260 18.36 -9.30 -13.52
N PHE A 261 18.78 -10.12 -12.56
CA PHE A 261 19.45 -11.41 -12.80
C PHE A 261 18.65 -12.49 -12.08
N VAL A 262 17.73 -13.11 -12.81
CA VAL A 262 16.74 -14.05 -12.30
C VAL A 262 16.88 -15.39 -13.02
N GLU A 263 17.05 -16.48 -12.25
CA GLU A 263 17.02 -17.85 -12.74
C GLU A 263 15.64 -18.48 -12.46
N VAL A 264 14.97 -18.99 -13.49
CA VAL A 264 13.70 -19.70 -13.35
C VAL A 264 13.94 -21.16 -13.04
N ILE A 265 13.33 -21.65 -11.97
CA ILE A 265 13.35 -23.07 -11.60
C ILE A 265 11.92 -23.58 -11.35
N THR A 266 11.75 -24.89 -11.46
CA THR A 266 10.47 -25.54 -11.16
C THR A 266 10.67 -26.51 -10.01
N LEU A 267 9.83 -26.39 -8.97
CA LEU A 267 9.93 -27.17 -7.73
C LEU A 267 8.64 -27.90 -7.44
N SER A 268 8.75 -29.10 -6.85
CA SER A 268 7.61 -29.81 -6.28
C SER A 268 7.16 -29.17 -4.96
N PHE A 269 5.98 -29.56 -4.48
CA PHE A 269 5.48 -29.15 -3.17
C PHE A 269 6.50 -29.49 -2.06
N ASP A 270 7.00 -30.74 -2.02
CA ASP A 270 7.92 -31.19 -0.97
C ASP A 270 9.25 -30.42 -1.00
N GLN A 271 9.77 -30.09 -2.17
CA GLN A 271 10.98 -29.29 -2.31
C GLN A 271 10.83 -27.87 -1.75
N ILE A 272 9.67 -27.23 -1.95
CA ILE A 272 9.38 -25.92 -1.36
C ILE A 272 9.28 -26.02 0.17
N GLU A 273 8.56 -27.03 0.68
CA GLU A 273 8.43 -27.29 2.13
C GLU A 273 9.81 -27.52 2.77
N ASP A 274 10.70 -28.27 2.11
CA ASP A 274 12.06 -28.50 2.59
C ASP A 274 12.87 -27.22 2.61
N LEU A 275 12.83 -26.39 1.55
CA LEU A 275 13.50 -25.09 1.51
C LEU A 275 13.01 -24.14 2.60
N ILE A 276 11.71 -24.12 2.89
CA ILE A 276 11.13 -23.31 3.97
C ILE A 276 11.65 -23.82 5.33
N ARG A 277 11.63 -25.13 5.56
CA ARG A 277 12.09 -25.76 6.82
C ARG A 277 13.59 -25.53 7.06
N GLU A 278 14.39 -25.52 5.99
CA GLU A 278 15.83 -25.27 6.02
C GLU A 278 16.19 -23.75 6.10
N GLY A 279 15.20 -22.86 6.07
CA GLY A 279 15.41 -21.42 6.07
C GLY A 279 16.02 -20.88 4.77
N LYS A 280 15.86 -21.59 3.64
CA LYS A 280 16.38 -21.22 2.33
C LYS A 280 15.34 -20.55 1.41
N PHE A 281 14.08 -20.55 1.83
CA PHE A 281 12.99 -19.79 1.22
C PHE A 281 12.69 -18.58 2.13
N GLN A 282 13.42 -17.46 1.94
CA GLN A 282 13.65 -16.49 3.02
C GLN A 282 12.71 -15.28 3.01
N GLN A 283 11.84 -15.16 2.02
CA GLN A 283 10.91 -14.03 1.93
C GLN A 283 9.61 -14.30 2.68
N ALA A 284 9.37 -13.57 3.78
CA ALA A 284 8.21 -13.78 4.65
C ALA A 284 6.86 -13.68 3.90
N MET A 285 6.72 -12.71 3.00
CA MET A 285 5.48 -12.53 2.22
C MET A 285 5.25 -13.68 1.24
N HIS A 286 6.31 -14.26 0.68
CA HIS A 286 6.22 -15.42 -0.19
C HIS A 286 5.81 -16.68 0.59
N ILE A 287 6.34 -16.87 1.80
CA ILE A 287 5.90 -17.94 2.71
C ILE A 287 4.43 -17.73 3.09
N THR A 288 4.01 -16.50 3.37
CA THR A 288 2.61 -16.18 3.65
C THR A 288 1.71 -16.54 2.46
N ALA A 289 2.10 -16.16 1.24
CA ALA A 289 1.38 -16.52 0.02
C ALA A 289 1.29 -18.03 -0.16
N TRP A 290 2.40 -18.74 0.08
CA TRP A 290 2.46 -20.21 0.03
C TRP A 290 1.46 -20.86 0.97
N LEU A 291 1.48 -20.49 2.26
CA LEU A 291 0.60 -21.05 3.27
C LEU A 291 -0.89 -20.78 2.96
N LEU A 292 -1.22 -19.61 2.42
CA LEU A 292 -2.59 -19.28 2.00
C LEU A 292 -3.01 -20.08 0.78
N ALA A 293 -2.12 -20.25 -0.21
CA ALA A 293 -2.41 -21.03 -1.42
C ALA A 293 -2.71 -22.51 -1.12
N GLN A 294 -2.23 -23.06 0.01
CA GLN A 294 -2.48 -24.46 0.40
C GLN A 294 -3.80 -24.66 1.18
N ARG A 295 -4.38 -23.59 1.76
CA ARG A 295 -5.60 -23.71 2.59
C ARG A 295 -6.86 -24.09 1.81
N ASN A 296 -6.90 -23.83 0.52
CA ASN A 296 -8.07 -24.04 -0.34
C ASN A 296 -7.88 -25.24 -1.30
N LYS A 297 -7.11 -26.24 -0.87
CA LYS A 297 -6.97 -27.51 -1.57
C LYS A 297 -8.02 -28.54 -1.14
#